data_cca26c74e8138f9bfa39830bf0cede46
#
_entry.id   cca26c74e8138f9bfa39830bf0cede46
#
_cell.length_a   1.000
_cell.length_b   1.000
_cell.length_c   1.000
_cell.angle_alpha   90.00
_cell.angle_beta   90.00
_cell.angle_gamma   90.00
#
_symmetry.space_group_name_H-M   'P 1'
#
loop_
_entity.id
_entity.type
_entity.pdbx_description
1 polymer ?
#
loop_
_entity_poly.entity_id
_entity_poly.type
_entity_poly.pdbx_seq_one_letter_code
_entity_poly.pdbx_strand_id
1 'polypeptide(L)'
;MKKITIRDHVRFQTDKMAKVALGATDRALLDLYCVAPGQTQKAHTHGDQDKIYVVLEGQGRISVGGAAETFGPGEAVIAPAGVEHGLVNDGSAPFVLLVVVTPPPPHA
;
A
#
# COMPACT_ATOMS: atom_id res chain seq x y z
N MET A 1 25.00 -3.25 2.07
CA MET A 1 23.68 -3.70 1.58
C MET A 1 22.86 -4.23 2.76
N LYS A 2 21.63 -3.83 2.86
CA LYS A 2 20.73 -4.34 3.91
C LYS A 2 19.64 -5.20 3.27
N LYS A 3 19.63 -6.47 3.60
CA LYS A 3 18.61 -7.40 3.13
C LYS A 3 17.38 -7.29 4.02
N ILE A 4 16.20 -7.20 3.41
CA ILE A 4 14.93 -7.09 4.11
C ILE A 4 14.13 -8.37 3.85
N THR A 5 13.77 -9.08 4.91
CA THR A 5 12.87 -10.22 4.82
C THR A 5 11.46 -9.70 5.12
N ILE A 6 10.67 -9.49 4.07
CA ILE A 6 9.41 -8.74 4.16
C ILE A 6 8.44 -9.37 5.15
N ARG A 7 8.27 -10.69 5.14
CA ARG A 7 7.33 -11.38 6.05
C ARG A 7 7.63 -11.16 7.52
N ASP A 8 8.88 -10.87 7.89
CA ASP A 8 9.25 -10.61 9.28
C ASP A 8 8.70 -9.28 9.78
N HIS A 9 8.23 -8.42 8.89
CA HIS A 9 7.69 -7.10 9.20
C HIS A 9 6.17 -7.05 9.17
N VAL A 10 5.50 -8.14 8.85
CA VAL A 10 4.03 -8.20 8.82
C VAL A 10 3.50 -8.02 10.23
N ARG A 11 2.62 -7.04 10.43
CA ARG A 11 1.93 -6.81 11.69
C ARG A 11 0.65 -6.04 11.44
N PHE A 12 -0.33 -6.24 12.31
CA PHE A 12 -1.65 -5.61 12.17
C PHE A 12 -1.96 -4.78 13.40
N GLN A 13 -2.80 -3.77 13.22
CA GLN A 13 -3.33 -2.93 14.28
C GLN A 13 -4.84 -3.08 14.33
N THR A 14 -5.45 -2.83 15.48
CA THR A 14 -6.90 -3.02 15.64
C THR A 14 -7.71 -1.80 15.18
N ASP A 15 -7.14 -0.60 15.26
CA ASP A 15 -7.85 0.65 15.00
C ASP A 15 -7.74 1.14 13.55
N LYS A 16 -6.69 0.74 12.84
CA LYS A 16 -6.46 1.13 11.44
C LYS A 16 -5.44 0.21 10.80
N MET A 17 -5.31 0.26 9.49
CA MET A 17 -4.29 -0.53 8.80
C MET A 17 -2.89 -0.11 9.27
N ALA A 18 -1.97 -1.06 9.28
CA ALA A 18 -0.58 -0.80 9.64
C ALA A 18 0.22 -0.42 8.38
N LYS A 19 1.00 0.65 8.49
CA LYS A 19 2.01 1.03 7.51
C LYS A 19 3.37 0.78 8.15
N VAL A 20 4.12 -0.17 7.64
CA VAL A 20 5.43 -0.53 8.17
C VAL A 20 6.50 -0.05 7.21
N ALA A 21 7.32 0.89 7.66
CA ALA A 21 8.42 1.39 6.84
C ALA A 21 9.52 0.32 6.75
N LEU A 22 9.87 -0.07 5.54
CA LEU A 22 10.92 -1.05 5.29
C LEU A 22 12.26 -0.38 4.96
N GLY A 23 12.22 0.74 4.27
CA GLY A 23 13.41 1.47 3.90
C GLY A 23 13.11 2.63 2.97
N ALA A 24 14.06 3.54 2.82
CA ALA A 24 13.91 4.70 1.97
C ALA A 24 15.24 5.22 1.48
N THR A 25 15.21 5.89 0.34
CA THR A 25 16.27 6.73 -0.19
C THR A 25 15.68 8.10 -0.48
N ASP A 26 16.48 9.00 -1.03
CA ASP A 26 15.97 10.32 -1.44
C ASP A 26 14.94 10.23 -2.58
N ARG A 27 14.86 9.09 -3.26
CA ARG A 27 14.04 8.93 -4.46
C ARG A 27 12.89 7.95 -4.31
N ALA A 28 12.92 7.09 -3.29
CA ALA A 28 11.90 6.08 -3.13
C ALA A 28 11.70 5.72 -1.66
N LEU A 29 10.47 5.40 -1.32
CA LEU A 29 10.07 4.86 -0.02
C LEU A 29 9.48 3.48 -0.26
N LEU A 30 9.93 2.50 0.52
CA LEU A 30 9.41 1.14 0.48
C LEU A 30 8.66 0.87 1.78
N ASP A 31 7.35 0.66 1.65
CA ASP A 31 6.45 0.37 2.76
C ASP A 31 5.78 -0.99 2.61
N LEU A 32 5.36 -1.54 3.74
CA LEU A 32 4.49 -2.70 3.79
C LEU A 32 3.16 -2.28 4.41
N TYR A 33 2.06 -2.51 3.70
CA TYR A 33 0.72 -2.25 4.22
C TYR A 33 0.13 -3.57 4.69
N CYS A 34 -0.29 -3.62 5.94
CA CYS A 34 -0.96 -4.77 6.53
C CYS A 34 -2.38 -4.35 6.91
N VAL A 35 -3.34 -4.86 6.15
CA VAL A 35 -4.74 -4.42 6.21
C VAL A 35 -5.60 -5.56 6.72
N ALA A 36 -6.08 -5.44 7.95
CA ALA A 36 -6.99 -6.42 8.52
C ALA A 36 -8.39 -6.31 7.88
N PRO A 37 -9.23 -7.34 7.96
CA PRO A 37 -10.58 -7.27 7.42
C PRO A 37 -11.34 -6.04 7.88
N GLY A 38 -11.96 -5.34 6.94
CA GLY A 38 -12.72 -4.11 7.19
C GLY A 38 -11.90 -2.84 7.23
N GLN A 39 -10.59 -2.93 7.29
CA GLN A 39 -9.75 -1.73 7.30
C GLN A 39 -9.60 -1.14 5.91
N THR A 40 -9.34 0.16 5.86
CA THR A 40 -9.29 0.91 4.62
C THR A 40 -8.21 2.00 4.68
N GLN A 41 -7.69 2.35 3.52
CA GLN A 41 -7.04 3.62 3.31
C GLN A 41 -7.97 4.45 2.45
N LYS A 42 -8.50 5.55 3.02
CA LYS A 42 -9.41 6.44 2.29
C LYS A 42 -8.78 6.93 1.00
N ALA A 43 -9.60 7.05 -0.03
CA ALA A 43 -9.17 7.64 -1.28
C ALA A 43 -8.64 9.05 -1.05
N HIS A 44 -7.46 9.31 -1.58
CA HIS A 44 -6.76 10.59 -1.39
C HIS A 44 -5.88 10.86 -2.60
N THR A 45 -5.39 12.08 -2.70
CA THR A 45 -4.53 12.52 -3.80
C THR A 45 -3.22 13.05 -3.27
N HIS A 46 -2.12 12.57 -3.86
CA HIS A 46 -0.79 13.14 -3.65
C HIS A 46 -0.33 13.76 -4.94
N GLY A 47 -0.04 15.07 -4.91
CA GLY A 47 0.25 15.81 -6.13
C GLY A 47 1.52 15.39 -6.85
N ASP A 48 2.56 14.99 -6.12
CA ASP A 48 3.91 14.82 -6.66
C ASP A 48 4.42 13.38 -6.63
N GLN A 49 3.59 12.43 -6.24
CA GLN A 49 4.08 11.09 -5.97
C GLN A 49 3.32 10.03 -6.74
N ASP A 50 4.09 9.16 -7.39
CA ASP A 50 3.54 7.90 -7.86
C ASP A 50 3.52 6.90 -6.71
N LYS A 51 2.52 6.06 -6.68
CA LYS A 51 2.40 5.00 -5.70
C LYS A 51 2.18 3.69 -6.42
N ILE A 52 2.99 2.69 -6.08
CA ILE A 52 2.91 1.37 -6.70
C ILE A 52 2.46 0.39 -5.63
N TYR A 53 1.35 -0.29 -5.88
CA TYR A 53 0.84 -1.35 -5.00
C TYR A 53 1.14 -2.70 -5.61
N VAL A 54 1.73 -3.59 -4.82
CA VAL A 54 1.97 -4.98 -5.20
C VAL A 54 1.37 -5.88 -4.13
N VAL A 55 0.36 -6.67 -4.48
CA VAL A 55 -0.30 -7.55 -3.51
C VAL A 55 0.54 -8.79 -3.26
N LEU A 56 0.85 -9.04 -2.00
CA LEU A 56 1.62 -10.20 -1.57
C LEU A 56 0.75 -11.31 -0.99
N GLU A 57 -0.33 -10.94 -0.28
CA GLU A 57 -1.18 -11.90 0.42
C GLU A 57 -2.61 -11.39 0.51
N GLY A 58 -3.57 -12.30 0.42
CA GLY A 58 -4.98 -11.98 0.55
C GLY A 58 -5.56 -11.27 -0.67
N GLN A 59 -6.80 -10.80 -0.50
CA GLN A 59 -7.53 -10.06 -1.55
C GLN A 59 -8.13 -8.80 -0.97
N GLY A 60 -8.22 -7.77 -1.78
CA GLY A 60 -8.86 -6.52 -1.42
C GLY A 60 -9.18 -5.71 -2.66
N ARG A 61 -9.89 -4.59 -2.47
CA ARG A 61 -10.20 -3.67 -3.56
C ARG A 61 -9.25 -2.49 -3.52
N ILE A 62 -8.73 -2.15 -4.69
CA ILE A 62 -7.89 -0.96 -4.86
C ILE A 62 -8.58 -0.06 -5.88
N SER A 63 -8.67 1.21 -5.56
CA SER A 63 -9.23 2.23 -6.45
C SER A 63 -8.14 3.18 -6.92
N VAL A 64 -8.15 3.48 -8.22
CA VAL A 64 -7.25 4.45 -8.85
C VAL A 64 -8.10 5.26 -9.84
N GLY A 65 -8.16 6.56 -9.65
CA GLY A 65 -9.06 7.41 -10.41
C GLY A 65 -10.51 7.02 -10.14
N GLY A 66 -11.31 6.87 -11.17
CA GLY A 66 -12.71 6.46 -11.04
C GLY A 66 -12.93 4.96 -11.09
N ALA A 67 -11.87 4.14 -11.16
CA ALA A 67 -11.98 2.70 -11.31
C ALA A 67 -11.60 1.99 -10.01
N ALA A 68 -12.23 0.86 -9.74
CA ALA A 68 -11.90 0.01 -8.61
C ALA A 68 -12.01 -1.46 -9.02
N GLU A 69 -11.05 -2.27 -8.61
CA GLU A 69 -11.02 -3.70 -8.90
C GLU A 69 -10.56 -4.49 -7.69
N THR A 70 -10.86 -5.79 -7.69
CA THR A 70 -10.33 -6.71 -6.70
C THR A 70 -8.94 -7.17 -7.14
N PHE A 71 -7.99 -7.11 -6.22
CA PHE A 71 -6.61 -7.55 -6.45
C PHE A 71 -6.27 -8.71 -5.52
N GLY A 72 -5.54 -9.68 -6.04
CA GLY A 72 -5.02 -10.82 -5.28
C GLY A 72 -3.50 -10.92 -5.39
N PRO A 73 -2.90 -11.95 -4.76
CA PRO A 73 -1.44 -12.10 -4.74
C PRO A 73 -0.82 -12.12 -6.13
N GLY A 74 0.28 -11.39 -6.27
CA GLY A 74 1.00 -11.27 -7.54
C GLY A 74 0.43 -10.24 -8.50
N GLU A 75 -0.62 -9.52 -8.12
CA GLU A 75 -1.21 -8.45 -8.92
C GLU A 75 -0.77 -7.09 -8.42
N ALA A 76 -0.64 -6.14 -9.30
CA ALA A 76 -0.11 -4.82 -9.01
C ALA A 76 -0.83 -3.73 -9.79
N VAL A 77 -0.74 -2.50 -9.27
CA VAL A 77 -1.27 -1.32 -9.95
C VAL A 77 -0.43 -0.10 -9.59
N ILE A 78 -0.33 0.83 -10.52
CA ILE A 78 0.33 2.12 -10.30
C ILE A 78 -0.75 3.19 -10.19
N ALA A 79 -0.70 3.94 -9.10
CA ALA A 79 -1.48 5.16 -8.92
C ALA A 79 -0.58 6.35 -9.28
N PRO A 80 -0.80 6.98 -10.44
CA PRO A 80 0.05 8.10 -10.86
C PRO A 80 -0.13 9.32 -9.98
N ALA A 81 0.88 10.17 -9.95
CA ALA A 81 0.83 11.45 -9.24
C ALA A 81 -0.44 12.23 -9.66
N GLY A 82 -1.09 12.83 -8.67
CA GLY A 82 -2.30 13.64 -8.88
C GLY A 82 -3.58 12.85 -9.07
N VAL A 83 -3.52 11.52 -9.14
CA VAL A 83 -4.71 10.68 -9.30
C VAL A 83 -5.15 10.13 -7.96
N GLU A 84 -6.43 10.30 -7.63
CA GLU A 84 -7.02 9.81 -6.39
C GLU A 84 -6.91 8.28 -6.31
N HIS A 85 -6.52 7.76 -5.14
CA HIS A 85 -6.36 6.34 -4.92
C HIS A 85 -6.65 5.95 -3.48
N GLY A 86 -7.04 4.71 -3.28
CA GLY A 86 -7.33 4.15 -1.97
C GLY A 86 -7.49 2.65 -2.05
N LEU A 87 -7.72 2.03 -0.90
CA LEU A 87 -7.93 0.60 -0.82
C LEU A 87 -8.82 0.22 0.35
N VAL A 88 -9.37 -0.97 0.29
CA VAL A 88 -10.16 -1.56 1.37
C VAL A 88 -9.97 -3.07 1.39
N ASN A 89 -9.83 -3.62 2.58
CA ASN A 89 -9.95 -5.07 2.75
C ASN A 89 -11.43 -5.40 3.00
N ASP A 90 -12.12 -5.77 1.94
CA ASP A 90 -13.53 -6.15 1.97
C ASP A 90 -13.71 -7.68 2.11
N GLY A 91 -12.62 -8.40 2.35
CA GLY A 91 -12.64 -9.84 2.57
C GLY A 91 -12.61 -10.21 4.04
N SER A 92 -12.36 -11.48 4.31
CA SER A 92 -12.33 -12.05 5.66
C SER A 92 -10.94 -12.49 6.11
N ALA A 93 -9.92 -12.27 5.30
CA ALA A 93 -8.52 -12.65 5.58
C ALA A 93 -7.62 -11.43 5.50
N PRO A 94 -6.40 -11.50 6.08
CA PRO A 94 -5.44 -10.40 5.97
C PRO A 94 -5.09 -10.06 4.52
N PHE A 95 -4.90 -8.77 4.25
CA PHE A 95 -4.53 -8.23 2.95
C PHE A 95 -3.21 -7.50 3.11
N VAL A 96 -2.14 -7.99 2.46
CA VAL A 96 -0.79 -7.49 2.65
C VAL A 96 -0.23 -7.03 1.30
N LEU A 97 0.26 -5.79 1.28
CA LEU A 97 0.78 -5.16 0.06
C LEU A 97 2.16 -4.58 0.30
N LEU A 98 3.01 -4.75 -0.70
CA LEU A 98 4.25 -3.98 -0.81
C LEU A 98 3.90 -2.68 -1.54
N VAL A 99 4.38 -1.56 -1.02
CA VAL A 99 4.03 -0.24 -1.56
C VAL A 99 5.30 0.57 -1.77
N VAL A 100 5.46 1.06 -3.00
CA VAL A 100 6.55 1.96 -3.35
C VAL A 100 5.98 3.35 -3.60
N VAL A 101 6.57 4.34 -2.95
CA VAL A 101 6.22 5.76 -3.13
C VAL A 101 7.43 6.49 -3.69
N THR A 102 7.28 7.15 -4.83
CA THR A 102 8.39 7.83 -5.48
C THR A 102 7.95 9.14 -6.14
N PRO A 103 8.59 10.28 -5.84
CA PRO A 103 9.57 10.46 -4.78
C PRO A 103 8.93 10.31 -3.39
N PRO A 104 9.73 10.15 -2.33
CA PRO A 104 9.17 10.09 -0.98
C PRO A 104 8.47 11.39 -0.61
N PRO A 105 7.49 11.33 0.33
CA PRO A 105 6.87 12.56 0.84
C PRO A 105 7.93 13.49 1.45
N PRO A 106 7.75 14.81 1.32
CA PRO A 106 8.63 15.74 2.01
C PRO A 106 8.54 15.52 3.52
N HIS A 107 9.65 15.72 4.21
CA HIS A 107 9.64 15.67 5.66
C HIS A 107 8.81 16.82 6.21
N ALA A 108 7.94 16.49 7.13
CA ALA A 108 7.18 17.49 7.86
C ALA A 108 8.06 18.11 8.95
#